data_5691018fda90eefb286beddaf1c278b4
#
_entry.id   5691018fda90eefb286beddaf1c278b4
#
_cell.length_a   1.000
_cell.length_b   1.000
_cell.length_c   1.000
_cell.angle_alpha   90.00
_cell.angle_beta   90.00
_cell.angle_gamma   90.00
#
_symmetry.space_group_name_H-M   'P 1'
#
loop_
_entity.id
_entity.type
_entity.pdbx_description
1 polymer ?
#
loop_
_entity_poly.entity_id
_entity_poly.type
_entity_poly.pdbx_seq_one_letter_code
_entity_poly.pdbx_strand_id
1 'polypeptide(L)'
;MLIESIRAATYEPAIRFKTDVTKSRERVVNLAVAEVRKKAEQGETVAVLTLDHIANAQYRLVDWLRSYFEKEGFGFSVSSTPERITVTIKW
;
A
#
# COMPACT_ATOMS: atom_id res chain seq x y z
N MET A 1 -14.24 -3.91 27.70
CA MET A 1 -14.53 -4.80 28.84
C MET A 1 -13.26 -5.44 29.36
N LEU A 2 -13.27 -5.85 30.63
CA LEU A 2 -12.08 -6.45 31.25
C LEU A 2 -11.60 -7.72 30.55
N ILE A 3 -12.51 -8.61 30.17
CA ILE A 3 -12.15 -9.86 29.51
C ILE A 3 -11.52 -9.61 28.13
N GLU A 4 -11.98 -8.61 27.42
CA GLU A 4 -11.42 -8.22 26.14
C GLU A 4 -10.02 -7.62 26.30
N SER A 5 -9.83 -6.83 27.36
CA SER A 5 -8.51 -6.29 27.69
C SER A 5 -7.51 -7.37 28.04
N ILE A 6 -7.93 -8.39 28.78
CA ILE A 6 -7.08 -9.54 29.14
C ILE A 6 -6.73 -10.36 27.89
N ARG A 7 -7.71 -10.61 27.03
CA ARG A 7 -7.47 -11.31 25.77
C ARG A 7 -6.56 -10.49 24.85
N ALA A 8 -6.78 -9.20 24.76
CA ALA A 8 -5.95 -8.30 23.98
C ALA A 8 -4.50 -8.33 24.46
N ALA A 9 -4.27 -8.32 25.78
CA ALA A 9 -2.93 -8.42 26.34
C ALA A 9 -2.24 -9.74 25.99
N THR A 10 -2.99 -10.86 25.99
CA THR A 10 -2.46 -12.17 25.64
C THR A 10 -2.15 -12.30 24.16
N TYR A 11 -3.00 -11.75 23.29
CA TYR A 11 -2.86 -11.86 21.84
C TYR A 11 -2.35 -10.57 21.17
N GLU A 12 -1.90 -9.62 21.97
CA GLU A 12 -1.46 -8.32 21.51
C GLU A 12 -0.47 -8.35 20.32
N PRO A 13 0.56 -9.21 20.31
CA PRO A 13 1.49 -9.24 19.18
C PRO A 13 0.80 -9.54 17.84
N ALA A 14 -0.15 -10.48 17.82
CA ALA A 14 -0.89 -10.82 16.61
C ALA A 14 -1.84 -9.71 16.18
N ILE A 15 -2.49 -9.06 17.14
CA ILE A 15 -3.39 -7.93 16.88
C ILE A 15 -2.61 -6.74 16.36
N ARG A 16 -1.46 -6.42 16.96
CA ARG A 16 -0.58 -5.34 16.50
C ARG A 16 -0.09 -5.59 15.08
N PHE A 17 0.31 -6.83 14.78
CA PHE A 17 0.77 -7.18 13.44
C PHE A 17 -0.33 -6.92 12.40
N LYS A 18 -1.56 -7.37 12.65
CA LYS A 18 -2.68 -7.12 11.74
C LYS A 18 -2.96 -5.63 11.57
N THR A 19 -2.94 -4.88 12.67
CA THR A 19 -3.15 -3.43 12.65
C THR A 19 -2.06 -2.73 11.86
N ASP A 20 -0.80 -3.11 12.05
CA ASP A 20 0.33 -2.53 11.34
C ASP A 20 0.27 -2.83 9.84
N VAL A 21 -0.13 -4.04 9.46
CA VAL A 21 -0.33 -4.41 8.05
C VAL A 21 -1.41 -3.54 7.43
N THR A 22 -2.56 -3.39 8.08
CA THR A 22 -3.66 -2.57 7.59
C THR A 22 -3.25 -1.12 7.46
N LYS A 23 -2.61 -0.55 8.47
CA LYS A 23 -2.13 0.83 8.46
C LYS A 23 -1.09 1.07 7.36
N SER A 24 -0.17 0.13 7.15
CA SER A 24 0.84 0.24 6.11
C SER A 24 0.21 0.22 4.72
N ARG A 25 -0.78 -0.65 4.50
CA ARG A 25 -1.51 -0.72 3.24
C ARG A 25 -2.31 0.55 2.99
N GLU A 26 -3.02 1.06 3.99
CA GLU A 26 -3.77 2.32 3.89
C GLU A 26 -2.85 3.50 3.60
N ARG A 27 -1.72 3.56 4.28
CA ARG A 27 -0.72 4.62 4.05
C ARG A 27 -0.21 4.61 2.62
N VAL A 28 0.13 3.44 2.10
CA VAL A 28 0.63 3.30 0.73
C VAL A 28 -0.44 3.69 -0.28
N VAL A 29 -1.68 3.26 -0.09
CA VAL A 29 -2.80 3.66 -0.95
C VAL A 29 -2.99 5.18 -0.92
N ASN A 30 -2.97 5.79 0.27
CA ASN A 30 -3.12 7.23 0.41
C ASN A 30 -1.98 8.01 -0.27
N LEU A 31 -0.74 7.54 -0.14
CA LEU A 31 0.40 8.14 -0.82
C LEU A 31 0.28 8.01 -2.33
N ALA A 32 -0.17 6.86 -2.82
CA ALA A 32 -0.38 6.63 -4.24
C ALA A 32 -1.48 7.53 -4.80
N VAL A 33 -2.59 7.64 -4.10
CA VAL A 33 -3.69 8.53 -4.50
C VAL A 33 -3.24 9.99 -4.52
N ALA A 34 -2.47 10.42 -3.52
CA ALA A 34 -1.94 11.78 -3.47
C ALA A 34 -1.01 12.06 -4.67
N GLU A 35 -0.16 11.12 -5.04
CA GLU A 35 0.74 11.25 -6.18
C GLU A 35 -0.04 11.29 -7.49
N VAL A 36 -1.06 10.45 -7.65
CA VAL A 36 -1.93 10.46 -8.82
C VAL A 36 -2.63 11.82 -8.97
N ARG A 37 -3.18 12.35 -7.88
CA ARG A 37 -3.84 13.66 -7.89
C ARG A 37 -2.87 14.78 -8.26
N LYS A 38 -1.68 14.77 -7.68
CA LYS A 38 -0.64 15.74 -7.97
C LYS A 38 -0.28 15.74 -9.46
N LYS A 39 -0.08 14.57 -10.03
CA LYS A 39 0.26 14.43 -11.46
C LYS A 39 -0.90 14.85 -12.36
N ALA A 40 -2.13 14.49 -11.99
CA ALA A 40 -3.31 14.93 -12.74
C ALA A 40 -3.47 16.45 -12.74
N GLU A 41 -3.20 17.11 -11.63
CA GLU A 41 -3.22 18.56 -11.52
C GLU A 41 -2.16 19.21 -12.41
N GLN A 42 -1.06 18.52 -12.68
CA GLN A 42 0.00 18.96 -13.60
C GLN A 42 -0.31 18.64 -15.07
N GLY A 43 -1.47 18.06 -15.36
CA GLY A 43 -1.85 17.66 -16.72
C GLY A 43 -1.24 16.33 -17.18
N GLU A 44 -0.62 15.57 -16.29
CA GLU A 44 -0.03 14.27 -16.59
C GLU A 44 -1.05 13.14 -16.44
N THR A 45 -0.79 12.03 -17.12
CA THR A 45 -1.67 10.85 -17.12
C THR A 45 -0.98 9.61 -16.55
N VAL A 46 0.14 9.78 -15.89
CA VAL A 46 0.94 8.71 -15.32
C VAL A 46 1.55 9.15 -13.99
N ALA A 47 1.56 8.27 -13.03
CA ALA A 47 2.24 8.45 -11.76
C ALA A 47 3.16 7.25 -11.49
N VAL A 48 4.32 7.51 -10.90
CA VAL A 48 5.31 6.49 -10.59
C VAL A 48 5.62 6.51 -9.11
N LEU A 49 5.63 5.33 -8.50
CA LEU A 49 5.94 5.13 -7.09
C LEU A 49 7.07 4.13 -6.96
N THR A 50 7.91 4.30 -5.96
CA THR A 50 8.95 3.33 -5.63
C THR A 50 8.64 2.69 -4.27
N LEU A 51 8.80 1.39 -4.19
CA LEU A 51 8.55 0.62 -2.98
C LEU A 51 9.80 -0.17 -2.59
N ASP A 52 9.99 -0.33 -1.29
CA ASP A 52 11.03 -1.18 -0.74
C ASP A 52 10.63 -2.65 -0.84
N HIS A 53 11.56 -3.52 -1.22
CA HIS A 53 11.32 -4.96 -1.33
C HIS A 53 10.92 -5.59 -0.01
N ILE A 54 11.54 -5.18 1.08
CA ILE A 54 11.28 -5.73 2.40
C ILE A 54 9.84 -5.39 2.82
N ALA A 55 9.46 -4.11 2.68
CA ALA A 55 8.12 -3.66 3.00
C ALA A 55 7.07 -4.35 2.12
N ASN A 56 7.34 -4.50 0.82
CA ASN A 56 6.43 -5.20 -0.07
C ASN A 56 6.26 -6.67 0.30
N ALA A 57 7.37 -7.36 0.60
CA ALA A 57 7.32 -8.76 1.01
C ALA A 57 6.54 -8.94 2.32
N GLN A 58 6.71 -8.01 3.26
CA GLN A 58 6.05 -8.07 4.55
C GLN A 58 4.56 -7.73 4.49
N TYR A 59 4.19 -6.73 3.69
CA TYR A 59 2.83 -6.18 3.67
C TYR A 59 2.07 -6.40 2.37
N ARG A 60 2.67 -7.01 1.36
CA ARG A 60 2.08 -7.23 0.03
C ARG A 60 1.55 -5.94 -0.59
N LEU A 61 2.35 -4.90 -0.54
CA LEU A 61 1.93 -3.56 -0.97
C LEU A 61 1.59 -3.49 -2.45
N VAL A 62 2.35 -4.15 -3.32
CA VAL A 62 2.10 -4.17 -4.76
C VAL A 62 0.75 -4.81 -5.07
N ASP A 63 0.45 -5.96 -4.45
CA ASP A 63 -0.83 -6.65 -4.67
C ASP A 63 -2.00 -5.81 -4.20
N TRP A 64 -1.85 -5.13 -3.08
CA TRP A 64 -2.86 -4.24 -2.53
C TRP A 64 -3.12 -3.04 -3.43
N LEU A 65 -2.05 -2.38 -3.90
CA LEU A 65 -2.14 -1.25 -4.82
C LEU A 65 -2.77 -1.67 -6.15
N ARG A 66 -2.36 -2.80 -6.70
CA ARG A 66 -2.91 -3.33 -7.94
C ARG A 66 -4.42 -3.53 -7.82
N SER A 67 -4.87 -4.23 -6.79
CA SER A 67 -6.29 -4.48 -6.56
C SER A 67 -7.07 -3.17 -6.45
N TYR A 68 -6.54 -2.21 -5.71
CA TYR A 68 -7.21 -0.92 -5.53
C TYR A 68 -7.33 -0.16 -6.85
N PHE A 69 -6.23 0.03 -7.58
CA PHE A 69 -6.22 0.86 -8.78
C PHE A 69 -6.88 0.19 -9.98
N GLU A 70 -6.72 -1.11 -10.15
CA GLU A 70 -7.42 -1.83 -11.23
C GLU A 70 -8.94 -1.80 -11.02
N LYS A 71 -9.39 -1.93 -9.79
CA LYS A 71 -10.81 -1.81 -9.45
C LYS A 71 -11.37 -0.43 -9.78
N GLU A 72 -10.57 0.61 -9.63
CA GLU A 72 -10.95 1.99 -9.94
C GLU A 72 -10.76 2.34 -11.42
N GLY A 73 -10.34 1.42 -12.25
CA GLY A 73 -10.21 1.62 -13.69
C GLY A 73 -8.87 2.14 -14.18
N PHE A 74 -7.85 2.15 -13.31
CA PHE A 74 -6.50 2.59 -13.69
C PHE A 74 -5.70 1.47 -14.34
N GLY A 75 -4.78 1.83 -15.22
CA GLY A 75 -3.72 0.92 -15.67
C GLY A 75 -2.67 0.80 -14.58
N PHE A 76 -2.13 -0.42 -14.39
CA PHE A 76 -1.17 -0.69 -13.34
C PHE A 76 -0.07 -1.61 -13.88
N SER A 77 1.18 -1.20 -13.73
CA SER A 77 2.33 -2.01 -14.11
C SER A 77 3.43 -1.93 -13.06
N VAL A 78 4.23 -2.98 -12.97
CA VAL A 78 5.28 -3.11 -11.97
C VAL A 78 6.59 -3.52 -12.65
N SER A 79 7.67 -2.83 -12.27
CA SER A 79 9.02 -3.19 -12.65
C SER A 79 9.84 -3.39 -11.39
N SER A 80 10.57 -4.48 -11.29
CA SER A 80 11.37 -4.81 -10.12
C SER A 80 12.85 -4.82 -10.46
N THR A 81 13.64 -4.13 -9.64
CA THR A 81 15.09 -4.17 -9.68
C THR A 81 15.61 -4.73 -8.36
N PRO A 82 16.90 -5.16 -8.26
CA PRO A 82 17.43 -5.62 -6.98
C PRO A 82 17.35 -4.58 -5.85
N GLU A 83 17.29 -3.30 -6.20
CA GLU A 83 17.29 -2.22 -5.23
C GLU A 83 15.90 -1.79 -4.79
N ARG A 84 14.91 -1.85 -5.70
CA ARG A 84 13.56 -1.32 -5.44
C ARG A 84 12.53 -1.87 -6.42
N ILE A 85 11.28 -1.66 -6.08
CA ILE A 85 10.14 -1.96 -6.92
C ILE A 85 9.58 -0.64 -7.43
N THR A 86 9.36 -0.54 -8.74
CA THR A 86 8.77 0.63 -9.37
C THR A 86 7.35 0.29 -9.82
N VAL A 87 6.38 1.06 -9.34
CA VAL A 87 4.97 0.91 -9.69
C VAL A 87 4.56 2.08 -10.59
N THR A 88 3.96 1.78 -11.73
CA THR A 88 3.46 2.78 -12.66
C THR A 88 1.94 2.69 -12.74
N ILE A 89 1.28 3.81 -12.49
CA ILE A 89 -0.18 3.94 -12.51
C ILE A 89 -0.54 4.91 -13.64
N LYS A 90 -1.41 4.46 -14.54
CA LYS A 90 -1.83 5.24 -15.73
C LYS A 90 -3.34 5.44 -15.75
N TRP A 91 -3.73 6.57 -16.27
CA TRP A 91 -5.16 6.89 -16.46
C TRP A 91 -5.45 7.68 -17.72
#